data_d4ccd2877f39889dd8ea2113fef91e1d
#
_entry.id   d4ccd2877f39889dd8ea2113fef91e1d
#
_cell.length_a   1.000
_cell.length_b   1.000
_cell.length_c   1.000
_cell.angle_alpha   90.00
_cell.angle_beta   90.00
_cell.angle_gamma   90.00
#
_symmetry.space_group_name_H-M   'P 1'
#
loop_
_entity.id
_entity.type
_entity.pdbx_description
1 polymer ?
#
loop_
_entity_poly.entity_id
_entity_poly.type
_entity_poly.pdbx_seq_one_letter_code
_entity_poly.pdbx_strand_id
1 'polypeptide(L)'
;MAQIRVKDLTFCYDGGIDNIFEDVSFSIDTDWRLGFIGRNGKGKTTFLNLLLGKYRYQGTIDAPSGFRYFPYLVTERQMGMEAWEFIDELEEGCELWQAARELADLGETDEILYRPFGSLSPGERTKILLAVLFAGNGGFFLIDEPTSHLDLVARDAVQTYLALKKCFILVSHDRELLDACTDHCLVLNRRTIEVMNGSFSVWWENKTRKDKFAASENEKHLKEIRKLKEASARAAGWADKNERTKIGYDPIKEHDRGNGSRSYIGAKTKKMQSRVKQMEKRIGREIREKEGLLKDLEVPADLKLTKLSHHKSVLVEVRDYSIRYRDAGRPVFEGLGFSIEKG
;
A
#
# COMPACT_ATOMS: atom_id res chain seq x y z
N MET A 1 -12.62 0.53 -29.28
CA MET A 1 -12.16 0.79 -27.91
C MET A 1 -10.67 1.07 -28.01
N ALA A 2 -10.25 2.21 -27.54
CA ALA A 2 -8.84 2.59 -27.51
C ALA A 2 -8.19 1.97 -26.26
N GLN A 3 -6.92 1.57 -26.36
CA GLN A 3 -6.22 0.92 -25.26
C GLN A 3 -4.93 1.63 -24.95
N ILE A 4 -4.64 1.80 -23.68
CA ILE A 4 -3.32 2.16 -23.20
C ILE A 4 -2.55 0.87 -22.94
N ARG A 5 -1.37 0.73 -23.55
CA ARG A 5 -0.52 -0.47 -23.44
C ARG A 5 0.82 -0.10 -22.81
N VAL A 6 1.17 -0.83 -21.79
CA VAL A 6 2.48 -0.77 -21.14
C VAL A 6 3.18 -2.08 -21.42
N LYS A 7 4.42 -2.06 -21.95
CA LYS A 7 5.23 -3.25 -22.26
C LYS A 7 6.62 -3.10 -21.70
N ASP A 8 7.05 -4.13 -20.96
CA ASP A 8 8.40 -4.34 -20.44
C ASP A 8 8.93 -3.11 -19.67
N LEU A 9 8.02 -2.41 -18.96
CA LEU A 9 8.35 -1.20 -18.24
C LEU A 9 9.24 -1.53 -17.05
N THR A 10 10.48 -1.02 -17.11
CA THR A 10 11.44 -1.09 -16.02
C THR A 10 11.92 0.31 -15.68
N PHE A 11 11.90 0.66 -14.39
CA PHE A 11 12.28 1.98 -13.92
C PHE A 11 13.01 1.95 -12.58
N CYS A 12 14.08 2.74 -12.52
CA CYS A 12 14.84 3.06 -11.32
C CYS A 12 15.15 4.57 -11.32
N TYR A 13 15.13 5.22 -10.17
CA TYR A 13 15.58 6.62 -10.08
C TYR A 13 17.11 6.72 -10.28
N ASP A 14 17.57 7.83 -10.84
CA ASP A 14 18.99 8.11 -11.02
C ASP A 14 19.74 8.01 -9.68
N GLY A 15 20.76 7.14 -9.65
CA GLY A 15 21.53 6.83 -8.43
C GLY A 15 20.89 5.83 -7.48
N GLY A 16 19.70 5.29 -7.79
CA GLY A 16 19.07 4.20 -7.06
C GLY A 16 19.66 2.84 -7.42
N ILE A 17 19.76 1.94 -6.45
CA ILE A 17 20.25 0.56 -6.66
C ILE A 17 19.07 -0.37 -7.00
N ASP A 18 17.87 -0.07 -6.51
CA ASP A 18 16.70 -0.92 -6.62
C ASP A 18 15.71 -0.42 -7.69
N ASN A 19 15.21 -1.34 -8.52
CA ASN A 19 14.12 -1.06 -9.44
C ASN A 19 12.81 -0.84 -8.68
N ILE A 20 12.09 0.24 -9.03
CA ILE A 20 10.72 0.49 -8.54
C ILE A 20 9.73 -0.32 -9.34
N PHE A 21 9.94 -0.40 -10.67
CA PHE A 21 9.19 -1.25 -11.59
C PHE A 21 10.15 -2.17 -12.30
N GLU A 22 9.76 -3.42 -12.52
CA GLU A 22 10.57 -4.44 -13.14
C GLU A 22 9.70 -5.29 -14.08
N ASP A 23 9.97 -5.19 -15.38
CA ASP A 23 9.30 -5.95 -16.45
C ASP A 23 7.76 -5.89 -16.39
N VAL A 24 7.22 -4.70 -16.20
CA VAL A 24 5.77 -4.48 -16.04
C VAL A 24 5.11 -4.41 -17.41
N SER A 25 4.16 -5.30 -17.66
CA SER A 25 3.41 -5.36 -18.91
C SER A 25 1.92 -5.57 -18.64
N PHE A 26 1.07 -4.66 -19.14
CA PHE A 26 -0.38 -4.75 -19.06
C PHE A 26 -1.04 -3.87 -20.11
N SER A 27 -2.35 -4.04 -20.29
CA SER A 27 -3.20 -3.16 -21.11
C SER A 27 -4.47 -2.81 -20.37
N ILE A 28 -4.92 -1.56 -20.54
CA ILE A 28 -6.16 -1.02 -19.97
C ILE A 28 -6.98 -0.35 -21.08
N ASP A 29 -8.30 -0.42 -20.94
CA ASP A 29 -9.20 0.28 -21.85
C ASP A 29 -9.35 1.73 -21.40
N THR A 30 -9.39 2.66 -22.37
CA THR A 30 -9.54 4.09 -22.07
C THR A 30 -10.89 4.45 -21.45
N ASP A 31 -11.92 3.62 -21.56
CA ASP A 31 -13.24 3.88 -20.99
C ASP A 31 -13.37 3.44 -19.52
N TRP A 32 -12.35 2.78 -18.97
CA TRP A 32 -12.38 2.26 -17.60
C TRP A 32 -12.19 3.35 -16.54
N ARG A 33 -12.73 3.06 -15.37
CA ARG A 33 -12.54 3.81 -14.13
C ARG A 33 -11.64 2.98 -13.22
N LEU A 34 -10.37 3.31 -13.20
CA LEU A 34 -9.34 2.50 -12.54
C LEU A 34 -9.00 3.06 -11.16
N GLY A 35 -9.11 2.24 -10.13
CA GLY A 35 -8.56 2.54 -8.81
C GLY A 35 -7.11 2.07 -8.71
N PHE A 36 -6.14 2.96 -8.55
CA PHE A 36 -4.74 2.59 -8.42
C PHE A 36 -4.37 2.34 -6.96
N ILE A 37 -4.20 1.07 -6.64
CA ILE A 37 -4.05 0.56 -5.28
C ILE A 37 -2.61 0.12 -5.04
N GLY A 38 -2.08 0.44 -3.88
CA GLY A 38 -0.74 0.04 -3.46
C GLY A 38 -0.32 0.73 -2.17
N ARG A 39 0.72 0.21 -1.51
CA ARG A 39 1.24 0.80 -0.26
C ARG A 39 1.85 2.17 -0.53
N ASN A 40 1.83 3.03 0.51
CA ASN A 40 2.49 4.34 0.45
C ASN A 40 3.99 4.20 0.22
N GLY A 41 4.55 5.10 -0.59
CA GLY A 41 5.96 5.11 -0.93
C GLY A 41 6.40 3.99 -1.89
N LYS A 42 5.47 3.19 -2.45
CA LYS A 42 5.81 2.10 -3.38
C LYS A 42 5.84 2.51 -4.86
N GLY A 43 5.58 3.77 -5.18
CA GLY A 43 5.73 4.27 -6.55
C GLY A 43 4.43 4.59 -7.29
N LYS A 44 3.27 4.76 -6.60
CA LYS A 44 2.02 5.16 -7.29
C LYS A 44 2.17 6.45 -8.07
N THR A 45 2.56 7.53 -7.40
CA THR A 45 2.82 8.83 -8.03
C THR A 45 3.97 8.76 -9.05
N THR A 46 4.98 7.90 -8.80
CA THR A 46 6.06 7.63 -9.77
C THR A 46 5.51 7.06 -11.07
N PHE A 47 4.59 6.09 -10.99
CA PHE A 47 3.96 5.50 -12.16
C PHE A 47 3.13 6.54 -12.94
N LEU A 48 2.35 7.38 -12.24
CA LEU A 48 1.62 8.48 -12.90
C LEU A 48 2.59 9.44 -13.61
N ASN A 49 3.72 9.76 -13.00
CA ASN A 49 4.73 10.62 -13.62
C ASN A 49 5.44 9.95 -14.82
N LEU A 50 5.55 8.61 -14.85
CA LEU A 50 6.03 7.86 -16.02
C LEU A 50 5.03 7.94 -17.17
N LEU A 51 3.72 7.81 -16.90
CA LEU A 51 2.66 8.02 -17.90
C LEU A 51 2.72 9.43 -18.50
N LEU A 52 3.02 10.43 -17.66
CA LEU A 52 3.18 11.83 -18.08
C LEU A 52 4.51 12.10 -18.83
N GLY A 53 5.38 11.10 -18.99
CA GLY A 53 6.67 11.24 -19.65
C GLY A 53 7.70 12.08 -18.88
N LYS A 54 7.51 12.30 -17.56
CA LYS A 54 8.43 13.12 -16.74
C LYS A 54 9.75 12.43 -16.46
N TYR A 55 9.82 11.10 -16.57
CA TYR A 55 11.01 10.30 -16.33
C TYR A 55 11.35 9.44 -17.53
N ARG A 56 12.65 9.16 -17.72
CA ARG A 56 13.11 8.17 -18.69
C ARG A 56 12.97 6.76 -18.12
N TYR A 57 12.49 5.81 -18.93
CA TYR A 57 12.27 4.43 -18.54
C TYR A 57 12.68 3.48 -19.67
N GLN A 58 12.82 2.20 -19.34
CA GLN A 58 12.96 1.13 -20.33
C GLN A 58 11.59 0.54 -20.62
N GLY A 59 11.37 0.05 -21.84
CA GLY A 59 10.09 -0.45 -22.29
C GLY A 59 9.31 0.58 -23.11
N THR A 60 8.00 0.36 -23.29
CA THR A 60 7.13 1.24 -24.07
C THR A 60 5.81 1.48 -23.38
N ILE A 61 5.33 2.73 -23.45
CA ILE A 61 3.98 3.14 -23.07
C ILE A 61 3.33 3.71 -24.32
N ASP A 62 2.28 3.04 -24.81
CA ASP A 62 1.50 3.44 -25.98
C ASP A 62 0.11 3.88 -25.51
N ALA A 63 -0.24 5.13 -25.77
CA ALA A 63 -1.51 5.72 -25.38
C ALA A 63 -2.12 6.49 -26.57
N PRO A 64 -3.40 6.25 -26.89
CA PRO A 64 -4.06 6.88 -28.04
C PRO A 64 -4.39 8.36 -27.81
N SER A 65 -4.38 8.83 -26.56
CA SER A 65 -4.64 10.21 -26.16
C SER A 65 -3.65 10.65 -25.08
N GLY A 66 -3.46 11.98 -24.97
CA GLY A 66 -2.61 12.53 -23.90
C GLY A 66 -3.18 12.27 -22.52
N PHE A 67 -2.29 12.28 -21.53
CA PHE A 67 -2.65 12.19 -20.13
C PHE A 67 -2.80 13.59 -19.54
N ARG A 68 -3.81 13.77 -18.69
CA ARG A 68 -4.03 14.97 -17.89
C ARG A 68 -3.95 14.61 -16.42
N TYR A 69 -3.31 15.47 -15.66
CA TYR A 69 -2.97 15.16 -14.27
C TYR A 69 -3.57 16.14 -13.28
N PHE A 70 -4.20 15.61 -12.27
CA PHE A 70 -4.63 16.31 -11.07
C PHE A 70 -3.81 15.83 -9.85
N PRO A 71 -3.34 16.72 -8.95
CA PRO A 71 -3.66 18.16 -8.86
C PRO A 71 -2.77 19.03 -9.77
N TYR A 72 -3.36 20.11 -10.28
CA TYR A 72 -2.59 21.15 -10.93
C TYR A 72 -1.71 21.89 -9.94
N LEU A 73 -0.51 22.27 -10.38
CA LEU A 73 0.38 23.13 -9.61
C LEU A 73 -0.03 24.57 -9.81
N VAL A 74 -0.66 25.16 -8.81
CA VAL A 74 -1.03 26.57 -8.80
C VAL A 74 0.10 27.39 -8.21
N THR A 75 0.55 28.41 -8.95
CA THR A 75 1.65 29.29 -8.56
C THR A 75 1.17 30.37 -7.57
N GLU A 76 2.11 31.00 -6.83
CA GLU A 76 1.79 32.13 -5.94
C GLU A 76 1.10 33.29 -6.68
N ARG A 77 1.49 33.55 -7.92
CA ARG A 77 0.84 34.56 -8.78
C ARG A 77 -0.64 34.22 -8.96
N GLN A 78 -0.94 32.99 -9.35
CA GLN A 78 -2.32 32.50 -9.62
C GLN A 78 -3.17 32.46 -8.34
N MET A 79 -2.56 32.31 -7.17
CA MET A 79 -3.28 32.43 -5.90
C MET A 79 -3.90 33.81 -5.67
N GLY A 80 -3.27 34.88 -6.19
CA GLY A 80 -3.79 36.25 -6.11
C GLY A 80 -4.79 36.60 -7.21
N MET A 81 -4.95 35.76 -8.25
CA MET A 81 -5.83 35.98 -9.41
C MET A 81 -7.19 35.31 -9.18
N GLU A 82 -8.20 35.75 -9.94
CA GLU A 82 -9.47 35.07 -10.04
C GLU A 82 -9.32 33.81 -10.91
N ALA A 83 -10.05 32.73 -10.60
CA ALA A 83 -9.84 31.45 -11.27
C ALA A 83 -10.06 31.54 -12.80
N TRP A 84 -11.06 32.31 -13.25
CA TRP A 84 -11.35 32.50 -14.66
C TRP A 84 -10.20 33.12 -15.47
N GLU A 85 -9.28 33.86 -14.79
CA GLU A 85 -8.15 34.51 -15.47
C GLU A 85 -7.04 33.55 -15.87
N PHE A 86 -6.95 32.36 -15.24
CA PHE A 86 -5.84 31.42 -15.47
C PHE A 86 -6.31 29.98 -15.83
N ILE A 87 -7.62 29.76 -16.01
CA ILE A 87 -8.15 28.44 -16.42
C ILE A 87 -7.48 27.94 -17.71
N ASP A 88 -7.34 28.80 -18.71
CA ASP A 88 -6.70 28.44 -19.98
C ASP A 88 -5.19 28.18 -19.84
N GLU A 89 -4.53 28.79 -18.83
CA GLU A 89 -3.12 28.45 -18.49
C GLU A 89 -3.00 27.04 -17.89
N LEU A 90 -4.02 26.57 -17.18
CA LEU A 90 -4.03 25.22 -16.60
C LEU A 90 -4.38 24.15 -17.61
N GLU A 91 -5.34 24.45 -18.50
CA GLU A 91 -5.88 23.52 -19.48
C GLU A 91 -6.17 24.24 -20.78
N GLU A 92 -5.30 24.05 -21.77
CA GLU A 92 -5.39 24.71 -23.07
C GLU A 92 -6.72 24.41 -23.75
N GLY A 93 -7.43 25.47 -24.15
CA GLY A 93 -8.73 25.38 -24.81
C GLY A 93 -9.91 25.08 -23.88
N CYS A 94 -9.75 25.24 -22.57
CA CYS A 94 -10.83 25.15 -21.60
C CYS A 94 -11.65 26.45 -21.62
N GLU A 95 -12.86 26.37 -22.11
CA GLU A 95 -13.80 27.50 -22.15
C GLU A 95 -14.44 27.70 -20.74
N LEU A 96 -14.59 28.95 -20.32
CA LEU A 96 -15.14 29.29 -18.99
C LEU A 96 -16.52 28.65 -18.74
N TRP A 97 -17.39 28.60 -19.73
CA TRP A 97 -18.71 27.99 -19.60
C TRP A 97 -18.67 26.48 -19.38
N GLN A 98 -17.64 25.82 -19.91
CA GLN A 98 -17.42 24.38 -19.66
C GLN A 98 -17.03 24.14 -18.20
N ALA A 99 -16.08 24.92 -17.67
CA ALA A 99 -15.70 24.87 -16.27
C ALA A 99 -16.88 25.20 -15.34
N ALA A 100 -17.70 26.22 -15.68
CA ALA A 100 -18.90 26.57 -14.91
C ALA A 100 -19.93 25.43 -14.88
N ARG A 101 -20.12 24.73 -16.00
CA ARG A 101 -21.00 23.55 -16.09
C ARG A 101 -20.50 22.42 -15.20
N GLU A 102 -19.23 22.10 -15.25
CA GLU A 102 -18.62 21.06 -14.40
C GLU A 102 -18.68 21.44 -12.92
N LEU A 103 -18.56 22.73 -12.58
CA LEU A 103 -18.74 23.22 -11.22
C LEU A 103 -20.18 23.05 -10.72
N ALA A 104 -21.17 23.28 -11.55
CA ALA A 104 -22.56 23.03 -11.19
C ALA A 104 -22.82 21.55 -10.87
N ASP A 105 -22.18 20.62 -11.61
CA ASP A 105 -22.22 19.18 -11.32
C ASP A 105 -21.53 18.84 -9.97
N LEU A 106 -20.56 19.65 -9.53
CA LEU A 106 -19.90 19.56 -8.22
C LEU A 106 -20.66 20.28 -7.08
N GLY A 107 -21.84 20.83 -7.40
CA GLY A 107 -22.71 21.52 -6.43
C GLY A 107 -22.23 22.92 -6.05
N GLU A 108 -21.43 23.57 -6.90
CA GLU A 108 -20.97 24.95 -6.70
C GLU A 108 -21.57 25.89 -7.73
N THR A 109 -21.63 27.19 -7.39
CA THR A 109 -22.00 28.24 -8.33
C THR A 109 -20.75 28.77 -9.04
N ASP A 110 -20.97 29.35 -10.25
CA ASP A 110 -19.88 29.96 -11.03
C ASP A 110 -19.30 31.22 -10.36
N GLU A 111 -19.98 31.79 -9.34
CA GLU A 111 -19.49 32.94 -8.58
C GLU A 111 -18.10 32.72 -7.97
N ILE A 112 -17.76 31.47 -7.61
CA ILE A 112 -16.43 31.16 -7.04
C ILE A 112 -15.30 31.34 -8.06
N LEU A 113 -15.59 31.35 -9.37
CA LEU A 113 -14.61 31.59 -10.43
C LEU A 113 -14.13 33.04 -10.45
N TYR A 114 -14.95 33.97 -9.95
CA TYR A 114 -14.69 35.42 -9.91
C TYR A 114 -14.17 35.90 -8.56
N ARG A 115 -13.76 34.97 -7.69
CA ARG A 115 -13.12 35.28 -6.42
C ARG A 115 -11.64 34.99 -6.49
N PRO A 116 -10.78 35.75 -5.76
CA PRO A 116 -9.36 35.45 -5.68
C PRO A 116 -9.15 34.01 -5.22
N PHE A 117 -8.42 33.20 -6.03
CA PHE A 117 -8.26 31.76 -5.79
C PHE A 117 -7.71 31.46 -4.39
N GLY A 118 -6.79 32.32 -3.90
CA GLY A 118 -6.23 32.23 -2.56
C GLY A 118 -7.25 32.45 -1.42
N SER A 119 -8.39 33.12 -1.68
CA SER A 119 -9.44 33.36 -0.69
C SER A 119 -10.44 32.20 -0.55
N LEU A 120 -10.41 31.26 -1.51
CA LEU A 120 -11.29 30.11 -1.52
C LEU A 120 -10.89 29.06 -0.48
N SER A 121 -11.86 28.31 0.02
CA SER A 121 -11.61 27.15 0.87
C SER A 121 -10.86 26.05 0.09
N PRO A 122 -10.13 25.14 0.75
CA PRO A 122 -9.50 24.02 0.10
C PRO A 122 -10.46 23.17 -0.74
N GLY A 123 -11.71 23.03 -0.29
CA GLY A 123 -12.76 22.32 -1.00
C GLY A 123 -13.17 23.03 -2.31
N GLU A 124 -13.44 24.33 -2.25
CA GLU A 124 -13.78 25.13 -3.43
C GLU A 124 -12.63 25.10 -4.47
N ARG A 125 -11.37 25.24 -4.01
CA ARG A 125 -10.19 25.12 -4.91
C ARG A 125 -10.13 23.79 -5.62
N THR A 126 -10.29 22.69 -4.87
CA THR A 126 -10.28 21.33 -5.42
C THR A 126 -11.37 21.15 -6.46
N LYS A 127 -12.59 21.63 -6.18
CA LYS A 127 -13.71 21.56 -7.12
C LYS A 127 -13.46 22.34 -8.40
N ILE A 128 -12.90 23.56 -8.31
CA ILE A 128 -12.51 24.34 -9.49
C ILE A 128 -11.49 23.57 -10.33
N LEU A 129 -10.42 23.06 -9.71
CA LEU A 129 -9.37 22.34 -10.43
C LEU A 129 -9.88 21.04 -11.06
N LEU A 130 -10.81 20.32 -10.41
CA LEU A 130 -11.47 19.15 -10.98
C LEU A 130 -12.40 19.54 -12.14
N ALA A 131 -13.15 20.64 -12.01
CA ALA A 131 -13.99 21.16 -13.07
C ALA A 131 -13.16 21.51 -14.31
N VAL A 132 -12.03 22.19 -14.15
CA VAL A 132 -11.10 22.51 -15.23
C VAL A 132 -10.54 21.25 -15.88
N LEU A 133 -10.15 20.23 -15.08
CA LEU A 133 -9.64 18.96 -15.60
C LEU A 133 -10.62 18.29 -16.57
N PHE A 134 -11.90 18.24 -16.20
CA PHE A 134 -12.94 17.57 -17.00
C PHE A 134 -13.60 18.46 -18.05
N ALA A 135 -13.45 19.78 -17.96
CA ALA A 135 -13.95 20.73 -18.94
C ALA A 135 -13.15 20.70 -20.26
N GLY A 136 -11.91 20.30 -20.21
CA GLY A 136 -11.02 20.28 -21.38
C GLY A 136 -11.41 19.23 -22.43
N ASN A 137 -10.76 19.32 -23.60
CA ASN A 137 -11.11 18.58 -24.83
C ASN A 137 -10.70 17.11 -24.85
N GLY A 138 -11.13 16.32 -23.84
CA GLY A 138 -10.89 14.88 -23.81
C GLY A 138 -9.48 14.51 -23.31
N GLY A 139 -9.23 13.22 -23.16
CA GLY A 139 -7.97 12.69 -22.67
C GLY A 139 -8.22 11.57 -21.67
N PHE A 140 -7.15 11.03 -21.13
CA PHE A 140 -7.19 10.07 -20.03
C PHE A 140 -6.68 10.74 -18.76
N PHE A 141 -7.48 10.72 -17.70
CA PHE A 141 -7.24 11.52 -16.51
C PHE A 141 -6.48 10.73 -15.46
N LEU A 142 -5.45 11.33 -14.89
CA LEU A 142 -4.67 10.81 -13.78
C LEU A 142 -4.97 11.66 -12.55
N ILE A 143 -5.74 11.11 -11.61
CA ILE A 143 -6.25 11.84 -10.43
C ILE A 143 -5.55 11.30 -9.19
N ASP A 144 -4.71 12.12 -8.56
CA ASP A 144 -3.92 11.74 -7.39
C ASP A 144 -4.46 12.47 -6.14
N GLU A 145 -5.05 11.73 -5.21
CA GLU A 145 -5.57 12.17 -3.92
C GLU A 145 -6.53 13.38 -3.97
N PRO A 146 -7.64 13.32 -4.74
CA PRO A 146 -8.52 14.48 -4.93
C PRO A 146 -9.30 14.88 -3.67
N THR A 147 -9.40 14.01 -2.67
CA THR A 147 -10.14 14.25 -1.42
C THR A 147 -9.25 14.63 -0.25
N SER A 148 -7.94 14.81 -0.47
CA SER A 148 -7.02 15.27 0.56
C SER A 148 -7.40 16.65 1.05
N HIS A 149 -7.52 16.82 2.37
CA HIS A 149 -7.88 18.08 3.04
C HIS A 149 -9.32 18.59 2.81
N LEU A 150 -10.21 17.74 2.28
CA LEU A 150 -11.63 18.07 2.14
C LEU A 150 -12.42 17.73 3.42
N ASP A 151 -13.43 18.55 3.71
CA ASP A 151 -14.46 18.19 4.67
C ASP A 151 -15.39 17.11 4.12
N LEU A 152 -16.31 16.59 4.94
CA LEU A 152 -17.20 15.51 4.55
C LEU A 152 -18.12 15.91 3.39
N VAL A 153 -18.63 17.14 3.41
CA VAL A 153 -19.59 17.62 2.37
C VAL A 153 -18.89 17.75 1.02
N ALA A 154 -17.69 18.35 0.98
CA ALA A 154 -16.91 18.47 -0.24
C ALA A 154 -16.46 17.09 -0.77
N ARG A 155 -16.14 16.14 0.14
CA ARG A 155 -15.78 14.77 -0.22
C ARG A 155 -16.93 14.03 -0.90
N ASP A 156 -18.14 14.10 -0.33
CA ASP A 156 -19.34 13.49 -0.89
C ASP A 156 -19.69 14.07 -2.27
N ALA A 157 -19.54 15.37 -2.43
CA ALA A 157 -19.75 16.04 -3.71
C ALA A 157 -18.75 15.54 -4.78
N VAL A 158 -17.46 15.48 -4.45
CA VAL A 158 -16.40 14.96 -5.35
C VAL A 158 -16.63 13.48 -5.67
N GLN A 159 -17.04 12.67 -4.69
CA GLN A 159 -17.35 11.26 -4.90
C GLN A 159 -18.52 11.09 -5.89
N THR A 160 -19.63 11.80 -5.67
CA THR A 160 -20.81 11.76 -6.54
C THR A 160 -20.45 12.19 -7.97
N TYR A 161 -19.65 13.23 -8.10
CA TYR A 161 -19.19 13.76 -9.38
C TYR A 161 -18.30 12.73 -10.11
N LEU A 162 -17.26 12.19 -9.47
CA LEU A 162 -16.34 11.23 -10.10
C LEU A 162 -17.03 9.91 -10.46
N ALA A 163 -18.07 9.49 -9.72
CA ALA A 163 -18.85 8.31 -10.05
C ALA A 163 -19.56 8.40 -11.41
N LEU A 164 -19.84 9.60 -11.90
CA LEU A 164 -20.46 9.87 -13.22
C LEU A 164 -19.43 9.96 -14.36
N LYS A 165 -18.15 10.17 -14.03
CA LYS A 165 -17.08 10.34 -15.02
C LYS A 165 -16.47 9.00 -15.43
N LYS A 166 -15.70 8.99 -16.52
CA LYS A 166 -14.98 7.83 -17.07
C LYS A 166 -13.58 8.23 -17.49
N CYS A 167 -12.81 7.28 -17.98
CA CYS A 167 -11.51 7.50 -18.60
C CYS A 167 -10.45 8.00 -17.59
N PHE A 168 -10.37 7.42 -16.40
CA PHE A 168 -9.42 7.89 -15.40
C PHE A 168 -8.72 6.77 -14.59
N ILE A 169 -7.56 7.12 -14.08
CA ILE A 169 -6.90 6.41 -12.96
C ILE A 169 -7.04 7.29 -11.72
N LEU A 170 -7.64 6.74 -10.66
CA LEU A 170 -7.82 7.38 -9.37
C LEU A 170 -6.88 6.77 -8.33
N VAL A 171 -5.99 7.57 -7.78
CA VAL A 171 -5.20 7.23 -6.59
C VAL A 171 -5.88 7.85 -5.39
N SER A 172 -6.25 7.05 -4.41
CA SER A 172 -6.77 7.55 -3.14
C SER A 172 -6.51 6.58 -2.00
N HIS A 173 -6.46 7.13 -0.78
CA HIS A 173 -6.49 6.38 0.47
C HIS A 173 -7.91 6.17 1.01
N ASP A 174 -8.86 6.85 0.42
CA ASP A 174 -10.28 6.74 0.74
C ASP A 174 -10.88 5.51 0.04
N ARG A 175 -11.24 4.50 0.84
CA ARG A 175 -11.79 3.24 0.34
C ARG A 175 -13.20 3.40 -0.21
N GLU A 176 -14.01 4.26 0.42
CA GLU A 176 -15.38 4.53 0.02
C GLU A 176 -15.40 5.23 -1.34
N LEU A 177 -14.49 6.20 -1.54
CA LEU A 177 -14.31 6.86 -2.83
C LEU A 177 -13.90 5.87 -3.93
N LEU A 178 -12.93 4.99 -3.65
CA LEU A 178 -12.48 3.98 -4.62
C LEU A 178 -13.62 3.01 -4.98
N ASP A 179 -14.39 2.54 -4.00
CA ASP A 179 -15.51 1.63 -4.26
C ASP A 179 -16.63 2.27 -5.06
N ALA A 180 -16.95 3.53 -4.79
CA ALA A 180 -18.03 4.24 -5.48
C ALA A 180 -17.65 4.65 -6.91
N CYS A 181 -16.38 4.98 -7.15
CA CYS A 181 -15.95 5.62 -8.40
C CYS A 181 -15.26 4.67 -9.38
N THR A 182 -14.83 3.46 -8.96
CA THR A 182 -14.01 2.60 -9.81
C THR A 182 -14.67 1.25 -10.11
N ASP A 183 -14.43 0.73 -11.31
CA ASP A 183 -14.91 -0.57 -11.79
C ASP A 183 -13.77 -1.57 -12.03
N HIS A 184 -12.53 -1.11 -12.07
CA HIS A 184 -11.32 -1.92 -12.18
C HIS A 184 -10.26 -1.43 -11.19
N CYS A 185 -9.38 -2.34 -10.78
CA CYS A 185 -8.25 -2.02 -9.91
C CYS A 185 -6.93 -2.25 -10.63
N LEU A 186 -6.06 -1.26 -10.56
CA LEU A 186 -4.65 -1.34 -10.92
C LEU A 186 -3.87 -1.55 -9.63
N VAL A 187 -3.33 -2.75 -9.42
CA VAL A 187 -2.71 -3.14 -8.14
C VAL A 187 -1.21 -3.09 -8.27
N LEU A 188 -0.59 -2.19 -7.53
CA LEU A 188 0.86 -2.12 -7.41
C LEU A 188 1.33 -3.10 -6.32
N ASN A 189 1.93 -4.19 -6.74
CA ASN A 189 2.67 -5.11 -5.90
C ASN A 189 4.07 -4.55 -5.57
N ARG A 190 5.03 -5.38 -5.19
CA ARG A 190 6.38 -4.88 -4.85
C ARG A 190 7.06 -4.14 -6.01
N ARG A 191 7.03 -4.69 -7.23
CA ARG A 191 7.69 -4.16 -8.43
C ARG A 191 6.84 -4.33 -9.69
N THR A 192 5.71 -5.01 -9.60
CA THR A 192 4.82 -5.33 -10.70
C THR A 192 3.46 -4.70 -10.52
N ILE A 193 2.75 -4.47 -11.63
CA ILE A 193 1.40 -3.94 -11.65
C ILE A 193 0.49 -5.00 -12.27
N GLU A 194 -0.64 -5.26 -11.61
CA GLU A 194 -1.66 -6.18 -12.09
C GLU A 194 -2.99 -5.43 -12.27
N VAL A 195 -3.70 -5.76 -13.36
CA VAL A 195 -5.03 -5.24 -13.63
C VAL A 195 -6.06 -6.27 -13.16
N MET A 196 -7.03 -5.82 -12.37
CA MET A 196 -8.09 -6.67 -11.85
C MET A 196 -9.46 -6.03 -12.13
N ASN A 197 -10.42 -6.86 -12.50
CA ASN A 197 -11.81 -6.45 -12.66
C ASN A 197 -12.50 -6.42 -11.28
N GLY A 198 -13.32 -5.41 -11.04
CA GLY A 198 -14.06 -5.21 -9.81
C GLY A 198 -13.57 -4.01 -8.99
N SER A 199 -14.39 -3.62 -8.00
CA SER A 199 -14.11 -2.50 -7.10
C SER A 199 -13.01 -2.84 -6.09
N PHE A 200 -12.58 -1.81 -5.32
CA PHE A 200 -11.60 -1.96 -4.24
C PHE A 200 -12.01 -3.04 -3.21
N SER A 201 -13.27 -3.06 -2.79
CA SER A 201 -13.76 -4.04 -1.80
C SER A 201 -13.64 -5.47 -2.30
N VAL A 202 -13.96 -5.75 -3.56
CA VAL A 202 -13.81 -7.08 -4.18
C VAL A 202 -12.36 -7.51 -4.18
N TRP A 203 -11.46 -6.60 -4.56
CA TRP A 203 -10.01 -6.86 -4.50
C TRP A 203 -9.54 -7.13 -3.07
N TRP A 204 -9.98 -6.29 -2.11
CA TRP A 204 -9.57 -6.39 -0.72
C TRP A 204 -9.99 -7.70 -0.06
N GLU A 205 -11.23 -8.14 -0.31
CA GLU A 205 -11.73 -9.44 0.16
C GLU A 205 -10.91 -10.60 -0.42
N ASN A 206 -10.68 -10.58 -1.73
CA ASN A 206 -9.87 -11.60 -2.40
C ASN A 206 -8.44 -11.63 -1.86
N LYS A 207 -7.80 -10.47 -1.67
CA LYS A 207 -6.48 -10.36 -1.08
C LYS A 207 -6.47 -10.89 0.35
N THR A 208 -7.39 -10.44 1.18
CA THR A 208 -7.50 -10.89 2.58
C THR A 208 -7.69 -12.40 2.67
N ARG A 209 -8.46 -13.00 1.78
CA ARG A 209 -8.66 -14.45 1.71
C ARG A 209 -7.38 -15.17 1.32
N LYS A 210 -6.67 -14.68 0.29
CA LYS A 210 -5.37 -15.22 -0.13
C LYS A 210 -4.32 -15.12 0.97
N ASP A 211 -4.25 -13.98 1.66
CA ASP A 211 -3.30 -13.73 2.73
C ASP A 211 -3.58 -14.64 3.96
N LYS A 212 -4.85 -14.81 4.35
CA LYS A 212 -5.25 -15.75 5.40
C LYS A 212 -4.89 -17.20 5.06
N PHE A 213 -5.14 -17.61 3.83
CA PHE A 213 -4.77 -18.95 3.37
C PHE A 213 -3.25 -19.16 3.41
N ALA A 214 -2.49 -18.21 2.86
CA ALA A 214 -1.03 -18.25 2.86
C ALA A 214 -0.45 -18.23 4.28
N ALA A 215 -1.04 -17.45 5.21
CA ALA A 215 -0.64 -17.45 6.62
C ALA A 215 -0.86 -18.82 7.27
N SER A 216 -2.00 -19.46 7.01
CA SER A 216 -2.30 -20.81 7.52
C SER A 216 -1.32 -21.86 6.96
N GLU A 217 -0.97 -21.78 5.68
CA GLU A 217 0.05 -22.65 5.09
C GLU A 217 1.43 -22.42 5.71
N ASN A 218 1.85 -21.17 5.84
CA ASN A 218 3.10 -20.81 6.48
C ASN A 218 3.17 -21.35 7.92
N GLU A 219 2.08 -21.22 8.68
CA GLU A 219 2.03 -21.76 10.05
C GLU A 219 2.21 -23.30 10.09
N LYS A 220 1.61 -24.02 9.13
CA LYS A 220 1.80 -25.47 8.99
C LYS A 220 3.28 -25.79 8.68
N HIS A 221 3.86 -25.12 7.70
CA HIS A 221 5.27 -25.32 7.32
C HIS A 221 6.22 -24.99 8.49
N LEU A 222 5.98 -23.90 9.21
CA LEU A 222 6.79 -23.55 10.39
C LEU A 222 6.68 -24.60 11.50
N LYS A 223 5.49 -25.15 11.77
CA LYS A 223 5.29 -26.24 12.72
C LYS A 223 6.05 -27.51 12.30
N GLU A 224 6.04 -27.83 11.01
CA GLU A 224 6.79 -28.98 10.48
C GLU A 224 8.31 -28.77 10.55
N ILE A 225 8.80 -27.58 10.18
CA ILE A 225 10.21 -27.20 10.29
C ILE A 225 10.66 -27.33 11.76
N ARG A 226 9.84 -26.84 12.71
CA ARG A 226 10.14 -26.97 14.14
C ARG A 226 10.24 -28.43 14.57
N LYS A 227 9.29 -29.29 14.17
CA LYS A 227 9.35 -30.73 14.46
C LYS A 227 10.60 -31.40 13.89
N LEU A 228 10.99 -31.03 12.66
CA LEU A 228 12.20 -31.55 12.04
C LEU A 228 13.48 -31.09 12.77
N LYS A 229 13.55 -29.80 13.15
CA LYS A 229 14.65 -29.24 13.94
C LYS A 229 14.76 -29.95 15.31
N GLU A 230 13.64 -30.18 16.00
CA GLU A 230 13.60 -30.91 17.26
C GLU A 230 14.01 -32.39 17.09
N ALA A 231 13.61 -33.05 16.01
CA ALA A 231 14.03 -34.44 15.71
C ALA A 231 15.53 -34.52 15.41
N SER A 232 16.07 -33.57 14.66
CA SER A 232 17.51 -33.46 14.41
C SER A 232 18.30 -33.26 15.71
N ALA A 233 17.87 -32.33 16.56
CA ALA A 233 18.51 -32.09 17.86
C ALA A 233 18.48 -33.31 18.77
N ARG A 234 17.37 -34.06 18.79
CA ARG A 234 17.29 -35.33 19.56
C ARG A 234 18.23 -36.39 19.02
N ALA A 235 18.34 -36.52 17.68
CA ALA A 235 19.24 -37.46 17.04
C ALA A 235 20.72 -37.14 17.33
N ALA A 236 21.10 -35.85 17.28
CA ALA A 236 22.43 -35.38 17.64
C ALA A 236 22.74 -35.64 19.15
N GLY A 237 21.80 -35.32 20.04
CA GLY A 237 21.96 -35.58 21.47
C GLY A 237 22.10 -37.08 21.80
N TRP A 238 21.45 -37.95 21.05
CA TRP A 238 21.62 -39.40 21.16
C TRP A 238 23.01 -39.87 20.72
N ALA A 239 23.53 -39.31 19.65
CA ALA A 239 24.87 -39.62 19.17
C ALA A 239 25.94 -39.20 20.20
N ASP A 240 25.78 -38.01 20.79
CA ASP A 240 26.67 -37.43 21.80
C ASP A 240 26.67 -38.28 23.12
N LYS A 241 25.48 -38.69 23.58
CA LYS A 241 25.37 -39.59 24.73
C LYS A 241 26.07 -40.92 24.49
N ASN A 242 25.93 -41.52 23.32
CA ASN A 242 26.60 -42.76 22.98
C ASN A 242 28.12 -42.60 22.83
N GLU A 243 28.60 -41.43 22.48
CA GLU A 243 30.04 -41.15 22.44
C GLU A 243 30.63 -40.94 23.81
N ARG A 244 29.93 -40.30 24.73
CA ARG A 244 30.33 -40.13 26.13
C ARG A 244 30.40 -41.49 26.91
N THR A 245 29.55 -42.45 26.57
CA THR A 245 29.63 -43.80 27.14
C THR A 245 30.86 -44.58 26.70
N LYS A 246 31.63 -44.10 25.71
CA LYS A 246 32.94 -44.69 25.33
C LYS A 246 34.08 -44.27 26.25
N ILE A 247 33.96 -43.15 26.94
CA ILE A 247 35.05 -42.50 27.72
C ILE A 247 34.87 -42.73 29.22
N GLY A 248 34.36 -43.84 29.62
CA GLY A 248 34.19 -44.14 31.04
C GLY A 248 34.36 -45.61 31.32
N TYR A 249 35.59 -46.06 31.47
CA TYR A 249 35.90 -47.34 32.09
C TYR A 249 36.13 -47.05 33.58
N ASP A 250 35.22 -47.53 34.40
CA ASP A 250 35.40 -47.56 35.85
C ASP A 250 35.94 -48.97 36.24
N PRO A 251 37.24 -49.10 36.56
CA PRO A 251 37.85 -50.40 36.84
C PRO A 251 37.27 -51.06 38.04
N ILE A 252 36.52 -50.35 38.89
CA ILE A 252 35.99 -50.94 40.19
C ILE A 252 34.56 -51.47 39.92
N LYS A 253 33.82 -50.99 38.95
CA LYS A 253 32.43 -51.40 38.68
C LYS A 253 32.26 -52.35 37.50
N GLU A 254 33.25 -52.49 36.64
CA GLU A 254 33.16 -53.27 35.40
C GLU A 254 34.22 -54.35 35.28
N HIS A 255 33.99 -55.42 36.03
CA HIS A 255 34.93 -56.57 36.15
C HIS A 255 35.10 -57.46 34.90
N ASP A 256 34.28 -57.27 33.81
CA ASP A 256 34.26 -58.24 32.73
C ASP A 256 34.13 -57.61 31.31
N ARG A 257 34.97 -56.63 30.97
CA ARG A 257 35.11 -56.16 29.57
C ARG A 257 36.45 -56.59 29.02
N GLY A 258 36.48 -57.76 28.41
CA GLY A 258 37.59 -58.20 27.61
C GLY A 258 37.90 -57.25 26.41
N ASN A 259 39.20 -57.20 26.05
CA ASN A 259 39.70 -56.29 24.95
C ASN A 259 38.99 -56.46 23.61
N GLY A 260 38.19 -57.52 23.38
CA GLY A 260 37.40 -57.73 22.16
C GLY A 260 36.13 -56.89 22.02
N SER A 261 35.59 -56.32 23.11
CA SER A 261 34.36 -55.54 23.08
C SER A 261 34.58 -54.10 22.58
N ARG A 262 35.78 -53.53 22.71
CA ARG A 262 36.11 -52.16 22.29
C ARG A 262 36.05 -51.98 20.76
N SER A 263 36.51 -52.93 19.99
CA SER A 263 36.44 -52.86 18.50
C SER A 263 35.01 -53.01 17.99
N TYR A 264 34.23 -53.90 18.61
CA TYR A 264 32.81 -54.10 18.31
C TYR A 264 31.95 -52.84 18.64
N ILE A 265 32.15 -52.26 19.82
CA ILE A 265 31.46 -51.01 20.23
C ILE A 265 31.90 -49.87 19.34
N GLY A 266 33.16 -49.77 18.94
CA GLY A 266 33.68 -48.78 18.01
C GLY A 266 33.04 -48.87 16.62
N ALA A 267 32.92 -50.08 16.05
CA ALA A 267 32.29 -50.32 14.75
C ALA A 267 30.78 -50.01 14.79
N LYS A 268 30.08 -50.43 15.88
CA LYS A 268 28.66 -50.15 16.08
C LYS A 268 28.38 -48.63 16.18
N THR A 269 29.24 -47.89 16.92
CA THR A 269 29.12 -46.43 17.04
C THR A 269 29.42 -45.71 15.72
N LYS A 270 30.44 -46.15 14.99
CA LYS A 270 30.76 -45.57 13.64
C LYS A 270 29.59 -45.74 12.68
N LYS A 271 28.95 -46.92 12.67
CA LYS A 271 27.74 -47.20 11.88
C LYS A 271 26.56 -46.32 12.30
N MET A 272 26.40 -46.08 13.60
CA MET A 272 25.34 -45.24 14.15
C MET A 272 25.57 -43.75 13.85
N GLN A 273 26.80 -43.25 13.99
CA GLN A 273 27.17 -41.89 13.57
C GLN A 273 26.96 -41.65 12.11
N SER A 274 27.30 -42.63 11.24
CA SER A 274 27.04 -42.54 9.80
C SER A 274 25.54 -42.41 9.48
N ARG A 275 24.69 -43.19 10.20
CA ARG A 275 23.22 -43.10 10.08
C ARG A 275 22.68 -41.75 10.56
N VAL A 276 23.17 -41.23 11.67
CA VAL A 276 22.78 -39.91 12.20
C VAL A 276 23.16 -38.82 11.20
N LYS A 277 24.40 -38.88 10.66
CA LYS A 277 24.87 -37.90 9.67
C LYS A 277 24.06 -37.93 8.34
N GLN A 278 23.62 -39.13 7.92
CA GLN A 278 22.72 -39.27 6.75
C GLN A 278 21.32 -38.70 7.06
N MET A 279 20.81 -38.94 8.28
CA MET A 279 19.53 -38.42 8.76
C MET A 279 19.55 -36.89 8.85
N GLU A 280 20.62 -36.31 9.40
CA GLU A 280 20.82 -34.86 9.47
C GLU A 280 20.86 -34.21 8.07
N LYS A 281 21.58 -34.83 7.12
CA LYS A 281 21.60 -34.37 5.73
C LYS A 281 20.20 -34.39 5.09
N ARG A 282 19.41 -35.44 5.34
CA ARG A 282 18.05 -35.57 4.83
C ARG A 282 17.13 -34.51 5.46
N ILE A 283 17.16 -34.41 6.79
CA ILE A 283 16.37 -33.39 7.52
C ILE A 283 16.77 -31.98 7.08
N GLY A 284 18.06 -31.69 6.91
CA GLY A 284 18.54 -30.39 6.45
C GLY A 284 18.08 -30.05 5.01
N ARG A 285 17.87 -31.07 4.16
CA ARG A 285 17.28 -30.88 2.81
C ARG A 285 15.78 -30.58 2.94
N GLU A 286 15.03 -31.37 3.69
CA GLU A 286 13.60 -31.17 3.93
C GLU A 286 13.30 -29.81 4.56
N ILE A 287 14.14 -29.33 5.48
CA ILE A 287 14.00 -28.00 6.08
C ILE A 287 14.18 -26.92 5.00
N ARG A 288 15.21 -27.01 4.17
CA ARG A 288 15.44 -26.02 3.09
C ARG A 288 14.33 -26.01 2.04
N GLU A 289 13.82 -27.18 1.68
CA GLU A 289 12.67 -27.29 0.78
C GLU A 289 11.43 -26.61 1.37
N LYS A 290 11.16 -26.83 2.68
CA LYS A 290 10.02 -26.19 3.35
C LYS A 290 10.22 -24.69 3.60
N GLU A 291 11.43 -24.26 3.89
CA GLU A 291 11.78 -22.83 4.00
C GLU A 291 11.56 -22.11 2.65
N GLY A 292 11.86 -22.78 1.52
CA GLY A 292 11.59 -22.27 0.19
C GLY A 292 10.09 -22.20 -0.17
N LEU A 293 9.22 -22.94 0.51
CA LEU A 293 7.78 -22.89 0.33
C LEU A 293 7.09 -21.78 1.15
N LEU A 294 7.80 -21.16 2.10
CA LEU A 294 7.24 -20.06 2.90
C LEU A 294 6.94 -18.86 1.99
N LYS A 295 5.67 -18.49 1.94
CA LYS A 295 5.24 -17.29 1.24
C LYS A 295 5.59 -16.06 2.07
N ASP A 296 6.22 -15.10 1.44
CA ASP A 296 6.54 -13.81 2.04
C ASP A 296 5.25 -12.98 2.16
N LEU A 297 4.64 -13.03 3.33
CA LEU A 297 3.45 -12.26 3.65
C LEU A 297 3.87 -10.90 4.21
N GLU A 298 3.35 -9.85 3.61
CA GLU A 298 3.46 -8.51 4.15
C GLU A 298 2.60 -8.41 5.42
N VAL A 299 3.22 -8.46 6.58
CA VAL A 299 2.53 -8.23 7.86
C VAL A 299 2.48 -6.72 8.09
N PRO A 300 1.28 -6.11 8.20
CA PRO A 300 1.16 -4.72 8.62
C PRO A 300 1.78 -4.57 10.02
N ALA A 301 2.58 -3.53 10.21
CA ALA A 301 3.09 -3.22 11.54
C ALA A 301 1.93 -2.83 12.45
N ASP A 302 1.65 -3.63 13.48
CA ASP A 302 0.69 -3.29 14.52
C ASP A 302 1.19 -2.04 15.28
N LEU A 303 0.46 -0.97 15.16
CA LEU A 303 0.66 0.22 15.99
C LEU A 303 0.23 -0.13 17.42
N LYS A 304 1.18 -0.52 18.24
CA LYS A 304 0.95 -0.69 19.68
C LYS A 304 0.97 0.67 20.35
N LEU A 305 -0.19 1.25 20.55
CA LEU A 305 -0.35 2.43 21.37
C LEU A 305 -0.21 2.00 22.83
N THR A 306 0.87 2.42 23.47
CA THR A 306 1.04 2.23 24.92
C THR A 306 0.10 3.23 25.62
N LYS A 307 -0.93 2.71 26.28
CA LYS A 307 -1.90 3.52 27.00
C LYS A 307 -1.20 4.17 28.19
N LEU A 308 -0.93 5.49 28.09
CA LEU A 308 -0.48 6.28 29.24
C LEU A 308 -1.67 6.47 30.19
N SER A 309 -1.58 5.91 31.41
CA SER A 309 -2.62 6.08 32.41
C SER A 309 -2.50 7.48 33.04
N HIS A 310 -3.52 8.31 32.87
CA HIS A 310 -3.63 9.56 33.61
C HIS A 310 -4.41 9.34 34.92
N HIS A 311 -4.02 10.04 35.99
CA HIS A 311 -4.63 9.86 37.31
C HIS A 311 -6.00 10.56 37.47
N LYS A 312 -6.32 11.54 36.62
CA LYS A 312 -7.61 12.25 36.63
C LYS A 312 -8.64 11.53 35.75
N SER A 313 -9.90 11.54 36.16
CA SER A 313 -11.04 10.99 35.40
C SER A 313 -11.41 11.88 34.20
N VAL A 314 -11.41 13.18 34.38
CA VAL A 314 -11.65 14.16 33.32
C VAL A 314 -10.31 14.66 32.78
N LEU A 315 -10.07 14.47 31.49
CA LEU A 315 -8.85 14.87 30.80
C LEU A 315 -8.91 16.29 30.26
N VAL A 316 -10.05 16.66 29.70
CA VAL A 316 -10.32 18.00 29.16
C VAL A 316 -11.74 18.39 29.53
N GLU A 317 -11.91 19.58 30.02
CA GLU A 317 -13.22 20.20 30.25
C GLU A 317 -13.23 21.56 29.55
N VAL A 318 -14.20 21.78 28.70
CA VAL A 318 -14.41 23.03 27.97
C VAL A 318 -15.76 23.56 28.38
N ARG A 319 -15.83 24.81 28.82
CA ARG A 319 -17.09 25.49 29.25
C ARG A 319 -17.21 26.82 28.53
N ASP A 320 -18.32 27.04 27.89
CA ASP A 320 -18.71 28.31 27.26
C ASP A 320 -17.60 28.92 26.38
N TYR A 321 -17.01 28.08 25.53
CA TYR A 321 -15.87 28.48 24.69
C TYR A 321 -16.37 28.94 23.32
N SER A 322 -15.88 30.13 22.90
CA SER A 322 -16.23 30.73 21.60
C SER A 322 -14.98 31.13 20.83
N ILE A 323 -14.96 30.90 19.53
CA ILE A 323 -13.88 31.36 18.65
C ILE A 323 -14.42 32.23 17.53
N ARG A 324 -13.73 33.37 17.31
CA ARG A 324 -13.97 34.26 16.19
C ARG A 324 -12.66 34.70 15.58
N TYR A 325 -12.53 34.64 14.26
CA TYR A 325 -11.41 35.22 13.56
C TYR A 325 -11.45 36.75 13.62
N ARG A 326 -10.27 37.39 13.61
CA ARG A 326 -10.10 38.84 13.85
C ARG A 326 -10.96 39.72 12.94
N ASP A 327 -11.15 39.27 11.68
CA ASP A 327 -11.86 40.01 10.63
C ASP A 327 -13.22 39.40 10.28
N ALA A 328 -13.69 38.39 11.02
CA ALA A 328 -14.96 37.74 10.75
C ALA A 328 -16.11 38.40 11.52
N GLY A 329 -17.15 38.73 10.80
CA GLY A 329 -18.38 39.33 11.40
C GLY A 329 -19.19 38.36 12.29
N ARG A 330 -18.93 37.05 12.19
CA ARG A 330 -19.59 36.00 12.99
C ARG A 330 -18.57 35.07 13.64
N PRO A 331 -18.83 34.53 14.84
CA PRO A 331 -17.99 33.50 15.44
C PRO A 331 -18.06 32.22 14.64
N VAL A 332 -16.97 31.44 14.65
CA VAL A 332 -16.90 30.10 14.08
C VAL A 332 -17.80 29.15 14.85
N PHE A 333 -17.77 29.29 16.18
CA PHE A 333 -18.73 28.68 17.11
C PHE A 333 -18.79 29.51 18.40
N GLU A 334 -19.89 29.40 19.13
CA GLU A 334 -20.17 30.13 20.33
C GLU A 334 -20.82 29.21 21.38
N GLY A 335 -20.45 29.38 22.65
CA GLY A 335 -21.03 28.62 23.73
C GLY A 335 -20.71 27.13 23.76
N LEU A 336 -19.58 26.70 23.18
CA LEU A 336 -19.20 25.29 23.15
C LEU A 336 -18.81 24.78 24.52
N GLY A 337 -19.49 23.72 24.98
CA GLY A 337 -19.17 23.03 26.23
C GLY A 337 -19.14 21.53 26.03
N PHE A 338 -18.05 20.88 26.45
CA PHE A 338 -17.92 19.42 26.46
C PHE A 338 -16.86 18.96 27.47
N SER A 339 -16.91 17.69 27.86
CA SER A 339 -15.88 17.05 28.67
C SER A 339 -15.35 15.78 27.97
N ILE A 340 -14.05 15.55 28.07
CA ILE A 340 -13.41 14.31 27.64
C ILE A 340 -12.97 13.56 28.88
N GLU A 341 -13.58 12.42 29.09
CA GLU A 341 -13.27 11.52 30.20
C GLU A 341 -12.30 10.43 29.81
N LYS A 342 -11.66 9.83 30.81
CA LYS A 342 -10.78 8.69 30.62
C LYS A 342 -11.63 7.48 30.23
N GLY A 343 -11.41 6.93 29.00
CA GLY A 343 -12.03 5.70 28.50
C GLY A 343 -11.35 4.43 28.99
#